data_27d76b02a8065250d561404fc118d667
#
_entry.id   27d76b02a8065250d561404fc118d667
#
_cell.length_a   1.000
_cell.length_b   1.000
_cell.length_c   1.000
_cell.angle_alpha   90.00
_cell.angle_beta   90.00
_cell.angle_gamma   90.00
#
_symmetry.space_group_name_H-M   'P 1'
#
loop_
_entity.id
_entity.type
_entity.pdbx_description
1 polymer ?
#
loop_
_entity_poly.entity_id
_entity_poly.type
_entity_poly.pdbx_seq_one_letter_code
_entity_poly.pdbx_strand_id
1 'polypeptide(L)'
;GSTTLDEFQKYFEQDKALERRFQKVMVDEPTTVDAISILRGLKERYENHHKVRIKDEAIIASVELSHRYITSRFLPDKAIDLIDEAAAMIRTEIDSLPTELDEANRKVMQLEIEREALRKETDDASRERLEKLENELRNLQMTQAELKGQWENEKGVINVVRDLKGEIEQTRLAIDDATRRGDLQAASELKYAKLPELEKRLHEAENGQEAPRLLKQEVRP
;
A
#
# COMPACT_ATOMS: atom_id res chain seq x y z
N GLY A 1 -19.42 25.57 -10.90
CA GLY A 1 -18.63 24.67 -11.73
C GLY A 1 -17.17 25.07 -11.70
N SER A 2 -16.29 24.14 -12.05
CA SER A 2 -14.86 24.36 -12.25
C SER A 2 -14.53 23.98 -13.68
N THR A 3 -13.59 24.69 -14.31
CA THR A 3 -13.12 24.46 -15.66
C THR A 3 -11.72 25.06 -15.82
N THR A 4 -11.02 24.71 -16.88
CA THR A 4 -9.73 25.33 -17.21
C THR A 4 -9.92 26.69 -17.87
N LEU A 5 -8.87 27.52 -17.86
CA LEU A 5 -8.91 28.82 -18.53
C LEU A 5 -9.19 28.68 -20.04
N ASP A 6 -8.57 27.70 -20.68
CA ASP A 6 -8.74 27.46 -22.12
C ASP A 6 -10.17 27.02 -22.46
N GLU A 7 -10.76 26.15 -21.65
CA GLU A 7 -12.16 25.75 -21.81
C GLU A 7 -13.12 26.86 -21.50
N PHE A 8 -12.84 27.69 -20.49
CA PHE A 8 -13.65 28.88 -20.19
C PHE A 8 -13.65 29.86 -21.36
N GLN A 9 -12.49 30.17 -21.92
CA GLN A 9 -12.39 31.03 -23.10
C GLN A 9 -13.11 30.44 -24.31
N LYS A 10 -12.94 29.15 -24.54
CA LYS A 10 -13.51 28.48 -25.71
C LYS A 10 -15.03 28.34 -25.66
N TYR A 11 -15.60 28.08 -24.48
CA TYR A 11 -17.02 27.75 -24.37
C TYR A 11 -17.87 28.79 -23.62
N PHE A 12 -17.30 29.53 -22.66
CA PHE A 12 -18.03 30.49 -21.84
C PHE A 12 -17.94 31.92 -22.33
N GLU A 13 -16.78 32.40 -22.73
CA GLU A 13 -16.60 33.79 -23.19
C GLU A 13 -17.32 34.04 -24.51
N GLN A 14 -17.65 33.00 -25.25
CA GLN A 14 -18.43 33.13 -26.51
C GLN A 14 -19.93 33.40 -26.24
N ASP A 15 -20.44 32.97 -25.07
CA ASP A 15 -21.84 33.21 -24.68
C ASP A 15 -21.94 34.36 -23.68
N LYS A 16 -22.24 35.55 -24.19
CA LYS A 16 -22.42 36.79 -23.39
C LYS A 16 -23.54 36.68 -22.34
N ALA A 17 -24.48 35.76 -22.50
CA ALA A 17 -25.56 35.57 -21.55
C ALA A 17 -25.08 34.74 -20.34
N LEU A 18 -24.17 33.78 -20.57
CA LEU A 18 -23.52 32.99 -19.48
C LEU A 18 -22.48 33.85 -18.76
N GLU A 19 -21.65 34.61 -19.48
CA GLU A 19 -20.62 35.45 -18.88
C GLU A 19 -21.18 36.44 -17.84
N ARG A 20 -22.36 37.01 -18.11
CA ARG A 20 -23.04 37.95 -17.18
C ARG A 20 -23.63 37.29 -15.93
N ARG A 21 -23.82 35.98 -15.94
CA ARG A 21 -24.45 35.23 -14.84
C ARG A 21 -23.45 34.54 -13.92
N PHE A 22 -22.19 34.43 -14.35
CA PHE A 22 -21.15 33.75 -13.60
C PHE A 22 -19.97 34.69 -13.36
N GLN A 23 -19.53 34.76 -12.11
CA GLN A 23 -18.32 35.48 -11.75
C GLN A 23 -17.13 34.53 -11.81
N LYS A 24 -16.07 34.94 -12.52
CA LYS A 24 -14.82 34.20 -12.58
C LYS A 24 -14.08 34.31 -11.24
N VAL A 25 -13.74 33.18 -10.65
CA VAL A 25 -12.89 33.07 -9.47
C VAL A 25 -11.66 32.26 -9.89
N MET A 26 -10.51 32.92 -9.89
CA MET A 26 -9.23 32.23 -10.20
C MET A 26 -8.78 31.43 -9.00
N VAL A 27 -8.33 30.19 -9.27
CA VAL A 27 -7.71 29.32 -8.29
C VAL A 27 -6.30 29.02 -8.78
N ASP A 28 -5.32 29.61 -8.13
CA ASP A 28 -3.92 29.44 -8.48
C ASP A 28 -3.36 28.12 -7.95
N GLU A 29 -2.24 27.64 -8.54
CA GLU A 29 -1.51 26.49 -8.05
C GLU A 29 -1.00 26.76 -6.62
N PRO A 30 -1.22 25.84 -5.65
CA PRO A 30 -0.71 26.00 -4.29
C PRO A 30 0.82 25.97 -4.27
N THR A 31 1.39 26.64 -3.26
CA THR A 31 2.83 26.53 -3.01
C THR A 31 3.21 25.10 -2.60
N THR A 32 4.52 24.76 -2.67
CA THR A 32 5.01 23.46 -2.20
C THR A 32 4.68 23.21 -0.72
N VAL A 33 4.73 24.25 0.12
CA VAL A 33 4.36 24.15 1.55
C VAL A 33 2.87 23.86 1.73
N ASP A 34 2.01 24.55 0.97
CA ASP A 34 0.56 24.32 1.02
C ASP A 34 0.23 22.92 0.50
N ALA A 35 0.87 22.48 -0.59
CA ALA A 35 0.69 21.15 -1.15
C ALA A 35 1.06 20.05 -0.15
N ILE A 36 2.18 20.17 0.57
CA ILE A 36 2.56 19.24 1.65
C ILE A 36 1.46 19.19 2.73
N SER A 37 0.92 20.34 3.12
CA SER A 37 -0.16 20.42 4.12
C SER A 37 -1.44 19.74 3.63
N ILE A 38 -1.80 19.93 2.36
CA ILE A 38 -2.94 19.25 1.72
C ILE A 38 -2.74 17.74 1.71
N LEU A 39 -1.55 17.25 1.30
CA LEU A 39 -1.25 15.83 1.23
C LEU A 39 -1.24 15.17 2.63
N ARG A 40 -0.75 15.88 3.65
CA ARG A 40 -0.84 15.42 5.05
C ARG A 40 -2.30 15.22 5.48
N GLY A 41 -3.20 16.11 5.07
CA GLY A 41 -4.63 15.97 5.32
C GLY A 41 -5.28 14.80 4.58
N LEU A 42 -4.72 14.38 3.44
CA LEU A 42 -5.21 13.25 2.64
C LEU A 42 -4.54 11.92 3.00
N LYS A 43 -3.43 11.94 3.72
CA LYS A 43 -2.59 10.79 4.05
C LYS A 43 -3.40 9.60 4.56
N GLU A 44 -4.22 9.79 5.59
CA GLU A 44 -4.99 8.72 6.23
C GLU A 44 -5.95 8.04 5.23
N ARG A 45 -6.52 8.81 4.30
CA ARG A 45 -7.41 8.28 3.26
C ARG A 45 -6.67 7.34 2.30
N TYR A 46 -5.46 7.74 1.85
CA TYR A 46 -4.63 6.92 0.96
C TYR A 46 -4.07 5.69 1.68
N GLU A 47 -3.62 5.84 2.94
CA GLU A 47 -3.21 4.70 3.76
C GLU A 47 -4.33 3.68 3.94
N ASN A 48 -5.56 4.15 4.15
CA ASN A 48 -6.74 3.28 4.29
C ASN A 48 -7.16 2.66 2.96
N HIS A 49 -7.01 3.36 1.84
CA HIS A 49 -7.36 2.86 0.51
C HIS A 49 -6.40 1.76 0.05
N HIS A 50 -5.11 2.06 0.06
CA HIS A 50 -4.06 1.12 -0.39
C HIS A 50 -3.64 0.11 0.68
N LYS A 51 -4.03 0.32 1.95
CA LYS A 51 -3.64 -0.55 3.09
C LYS A 51 -2.12 -0.61 3.31
N VAL A 52 -1.44 0.50 3.05
CA VAL A 52 0.00 0.69 3.24
C VAL A 52 0.25 1.88 4.16
N ARG A 53 1.45 2.00 4.70
CA ARG A 53 1.86 3.15 5.51
C ARG A 53 2.61 4.15 4.63
N ILE A 54 2.26 5.43 4.73
CA ILE A 54 2.91 6.53 4.01
C ILE A 54 3.72 7.35 5.02
N LYS A 55 5.04 7.40 4.87
CA LYS A 55 5.89 8.25 5.72
C LYS A 55 5.76 9.71 5.35
N ASP A 56 5.96 10.61 6.32
CA ASP A 56 5.94 12.05 6.07
C ASP A 56 7.02 12.49 5.08
N GLU A 57 8.20 11.84 5.16
CA GLU A 57 9.30 12.02 4.20
C GLU A 57 8.88 11.72 2.75
N ALA A 58 8.04 10.71 2.54
CA ALA A 58 7.51 10.37 1.21
C ALA A 58 6.54 11.45 0.70
N ILE A 59 5.74 12.06 1.58
CA ILE A 59 4.86 13.18 1.23
C ILE A 59 5.70 14.38 0.77
N ILE A 60 6.73 14.74 1.52
CA ILE A 60 7.62 15.84 1.18
C ILE A 60 8.31 15.56 -0.16
N ALA A 61 8.89 14.35 -0.31
CA ALA A 61 9.56 13.96 -1.54
C ALA A 61 8.63 13.96 -2.75
N SER A 62 7.38 13.50 -2.61
CA SER A 62 6.41 13.51 -3.72
C SER A 62 6.11 14.92 -4.22
N VAL A 63 5.97 15.89 -3.32
CA VAL A 63 5.76 17.30 -3.69
C VAL A 63 7.01 17.89 -4.35
N GLU A 64 8.19 17.69 -3.79
CA GLU A 64 9.44 18.24 -4.32
C GLU A 64 9.81 17.63 -5.67
N LEU A 65 9.72 16.30 -5.81
CA LEU A 65 10.05 15.60 -7.04
C LEU A 65 9.04 15.90 -8.16
N SER A 66 7.73 15.89 -7.84
CA SER A 66 6.71 16.25 -8.83
C SER A 66 6.83 17.70 -9.28
N HIS A 67 7.12 18.64 -8.37
CA HIS A 67 7.33 20.04 -8.71
C HIS A 67 8.54 20.22 -9.62
N ARG A 68 9.61 19.48 -9.40
CA ARG A 68 10.87 19.56 -10.17
C ARG A 68 10.80 18.88 -11.53
N TYR A 69 10.17 17.73 -11.62
CA TYR A 69 10.26 16.86 -12.81
C TYR A 69 8.98 16.77 -13.62
N ILE A 70 7.80 17.02 -13.03
CA ILE A 70 6.52 16.97 -13.73
C ILE A 70 6.05 18.39 -14.03
N THR A 71 6.29 18.84 -15.26
CA THR A 71 5.96 20.20 -15.71
C THR A 71 4.60 20.30 -16.41
N SER A 72 4.00 19.18 -16.80
CA SER A 72 2.73 19.12 -17.53
C SER A 72 1.48 19.12 -16.64
N ARG A 73 1.65 19.06 -15.33
CA ARG A 73 0.57 19.03 -14.33
C ARG A 73 0.86 20.00 -13.19
N PHE A 74 -0.17 20.35 -12.44
CA PHE A 74 -0.11 21.29 -11.33
C PHE A 74 -0.16 20.59 -9.98
N LEU A 75 0.38 21.25 -8.93
CA LEU A 75 0.17 20.83 -7.55
C LEU A 75 -1.29 21.14 -7.14
N PRO A 76 -1.89 20.35 -6.25
CA PRO A 76 -1.33 19.19 -5.56
C PRO A 76 -1.43 17.88 -6.37
N ASP A 77 -2.17 17.82 -7.47
CA ASP A 77 -2.56 16.60 -8.19
C ASP A 77 -1.37 15.75 -8.60
N LYS A 78 -0.32 16.35 -9.19
CA LYS A 78 0.88 15.60 -9.58
C LYS A 78 1.61 14.92 -8.42
N ALA A 79 1.55 15.49 -7.23
CA ALA A 79 2.15 14.90 -6.04
C ALA A 79 1.24 13.80 -5.44
N ILE A 80 -0.07 13.98 -5.54
CA ILE A 80 -1.06 12.96 -5.18
C ILE A 80 -0.90 11.74 -6.07
N ASP A 81 -0.78 11.91 -7.39
CA ASP A 81 -0.57 10.83 -8.34
C ASP A 81 0.68 10.00 -8.00
N LEU A 82 1.79 10.66 -7.61
CA LEU A 82 3.02 9.94 -7.19
C LEU A 82 2.82 9.11 -5.94
N ILE A 83 2.10 9.63 -4.94
CA ILE A 83 1.80 8.87 -3.71
C ILE A 83 0.87 7.70 -4.02
N ASP A 84 -0.14 7.93 -4.84
CA ASP A 84 -1.11 6.89 -5.23
C ASP A 84 -0.42 5.73 -5.95
N GLU A 85 0.41 6.03 -6.94
CA GLU A 85 1.19 5.04 -7.70
C GLU A 85 2.18 4.29 -6.79
N ALA A 86 2.94 5.00 -5.95
CA ALA A 86 3.89 4.39 -5.03
C ALA A 86 3.20 3.48 -4.00
N ALA A 87 2.04 3.90 -3.49
CA ALA A 87 1.24 3.11 -2.57
C ALA A 87 0.66 1.85 -3.26
N ALA A 88 0.20 1.98 -4.52
CA ALA A 88 -0.27 0.86 -5.32
C ALA A 88 0.84 -0.17 -5.61
N MET A 89 2.08 0.30 -5.91
CA MET A 89 3.24 -0.57 -6.09
C MET A 89 3.55 -1.36 -4.82
N ILE A 90 3.66 -0.70 -3.66
CA ILE A 90 3.90 -1.36 -2.38
C ILE A 90 2.78 -2.37 -2.07
N ARG A 91 1.54 -2.03 -2.35
CA ARG A 91 0.40 -2.94 -2.19
C ARG A 91 0.57 -4.19 -3.04
N THR A 92 0.99 -4.04 -4.29
CA THR A 92 1.25 -5.16 -5.20
C THR A 92 2.43 -6.02 -4.71
N GLU A 93 3.51 -5.39 -4.18
CA GLU A 93 4.62 -6.12 -3.57
C GLU A 93 4.17 -6.97 -2.36
N ILE A 94 3.32 -6.42 -1.48
CA ILE A 94 2.78 -7.15 -0.31
C ILE A 94 1.95 -8.37 -0.74
N ASP A 95 1.19 -8.24 -1.81
CA ASP A 95 0.32 -9.31 -2.30
C ASP A 95 1.06 -10.34 -3.17
N SER A 96 2.28 -10.03 -3.66
CA SER A 96 3.11 -10.90 -4.48
C SER A 96 4.05 -11.76 -3.63
N LEU A 97 4.59 -12.81 -4.24
CA LEU A 97 5.65 -13.63 -3.61
C LEU A 97 6.96 -12.84 -3.55
N PRO A 98 7.68 -12.86 -2.41
CA PRO A 98 9.03 -12.30 -2.33
C PRO A 98 9.96 -12.96 -3.36
N THR A 99 10.87 -12.16 -3.93
CA THR A 99 11.81 -12.63 -4.97
C THR A 99 12.60 -13.85 -4.52
N GLU A 100 13.07 -13.85 -3.27
CA GLU A 100 13.85 -14.96 -2.67
C GLU A 100 13.04 -16.26 -2.62
N LEU A 101 11.76 -16.17 -2.28
CA LEU A 101 10.86 -17.33 -2.24
C LEU A 101 10.51 -17.82 -3.66
N ASP A 102 10.31 -16.90 -4.62
CA ASP A 102 10.06 -17.26 -6.02
C ASP A 102 11.28 -17.95 -6.65
N GLU A 103 12.49 -17.45 -6.38
CA GLU A 103 13.74 -18.09 -6.83
C GLU A 103 13.93 -19.49 -6.21
N ALA A 104 13.65 -19.65 -4.91
CA ALA A 104 13.71 -20.95 -4.25
C ALA A 104 12.69 -21.91 -4.88
N ASN A 105 11.46 -21.46 -5.13
CA ASN A 105 10.43 -22.27 -5.78
C ASN A 105 10.84 -22.74 -7.18
N ARG A 106 11.43 -21.85 -8.00
CA ARG A 106 11.91 -22.19 -9.34
C ARG A 106 13.04 -23.21 -9.30
N LYS A 107 14.01 -23.05 -8.38
CA LYS A 107 15.11 -24.00 -8.22
C LYS A 107 14.61 -25.36 -7.74
N VAL A 108 13.70 -25.42 -6.77
CA VAL A 108 13.08 -26.68 -6.32
C VAL A 108 12.41 -27.37 -7.48
N MET A 109 11.60 -26.68 -8.27
CA MET A 109 10.92 -27.25 -9.43
C MET A 109 11.92 -27.77 -10.47
N GLN A 110 13.01 -27.03 -10.74
CA GLN A 110 14.05 -27.45 -11.68
C GLN A 110 14.73 -28.74 -11.20
N LEU A 111 15.12 -28.84 -9.92
CA LEU A 111 15.73 -30.03 -9.37
C LEU A 111 14.77 -31.22 -9.31
N GLU A 112 13.48 -30.99 -9.07
CA GLU A 112 12.46 -32.04 -9.12
C GLU A 112 12.30 -32.64 -10.54
N ILE A 113 12.33 -31.79 -11.58
CA ILE A 113 12.32 -32.24 -12.96
C ILE A 113 13.57 -33.06 -13.27
N GLU A 114 14.77 -32.59 -12.88
CA GLU A 114 16.04 -33.30 -13.07
C GLU A 114 16.03 -34.66 -12.32
N ARG A 115 15.50 -34.67 -11.08
CA ARG A 115 15.33 -35.89 -10.30
C ARG A 115 14.49 -36.93 -11.01
N GLU A 116 13.35 -36.55 -11.58
CA GLU A 116 12.46 -37.46 -12.30
C GLU A 116 13.09 -37.96 -13.63
N ALA A 117 13.96 -37.17 -14.25
CA ALA A 117 14.74 -37.61 -15.40
C ALA A 117 15.80 -38.66 -15.00
N LEU A 118 16.61 -38.35 -13.97
CA LEU A 118 17.69 -39.25 -13.49
C LEU A 118 17.15 -40.58 -12.91
N ARG A 119 15.97 -40.58 -12.35
CA ARG A 119 15.32 -41.84 -11.86
C ARG A 119 15.03 -42.87 -12.95
N LYS A 120 14.95 -42.43 -14.20
CA LYS A 120 14.71 -43.32 -15.36
C LYS A 120 15.99 -43.93 -15.89
N GLU A 121 17.13 -43.35 -15.54
CA GLU A 121 18.44 -43.83 -15.94
C GLU A 121 18.93 -44.95 -15.01
N THR A 122 19.73 -45.88 -15.56
CA THR A 122 20.18 -47.07 -14.81
C THR A 122 21.69 -47.15 -14.60
N ASP A 123 22.45 -46.23 -15.19
CA ASP A 123 23.90 -46.17 -15.10
C ASP A 123 24.38 -45.64 -13.74
N ASP A 124 25.60 -45.99 -13.36
CA ASP A 124 26.14 -45.67 -12.01
C ASP A 124 26.42 -44.16 -11.86
N ALA A 125 26.77 -43.46 -12.93
CA ALA A 125 27.00 -42.01 -12.90
C ALA A 125 25.68 -41.23 -12.62
N SER A 126 24.57 -41.68 -13.21
CA SER A 126 23.23 -41.10 -12.98
C SER A 126 22.77 -41.38 -11.53
N ARG A 127 23.12 -42.54 -10.95
CA ARG A 127 22.79 -42.85 -9.56
C ARG A 127 23.57 -41.95 -8.57
N GLU A 128 24.86 -41.73 -8.80
CA GLU A 128 25.66 -40.82 -7.98
C GLU A 128 25.16 -39.36 -8.09
N ARG A 129 24.79 -38.94 -9.29
CA ARG A 129 24.18 -37.59 -9.52
C ARG A 129 22.85 -37.48 -8.81
N LEU A 130 21.99 -38.49 -8.85
CA LEU A 130 20.71 -38.53 -8.17
C LEU A 130 20.85 -38.36 -6.66
N GLU A 131 21.79 -39.04 -6.03
CA GLU A 131 22.02 -38.92 -4.58
C GLU A 131 22.45 -37.51 -4.19
N LYS A 132 23.35 -36.88 -4.95
CA LYS A 132 23.79 -35.51 -4.73
C LYS A 132 22.61 -34.51 -4.91
N LEU A 133 21.82 -34.69 -5.94
CA LEU A 133 20.66 -33.88 -6.25
C LEU A 133 19.56 -34.01 -5.18
N GLU A 134 19.30 -35.21 -4.66
CA GLU A 134 18.32 -35.41 -3.60
C GLU A 134 18.74 -34.73 -2.29
N ASN A 135 20.04 -34.67 -1.98
CA ASN A 135 20.55 -33.93 -0.83
C ASN A 135 20.41 -32.40 -1.04
N GLU A 136 20.74 -31.91 -2.22
CA GLU A 136 20.56 -30.50 -2.59
C GLU A 136 19.08 -30.08 -2.54
N LEU A 137 18.20 -30.91 -3.09
CA LEU A 137 16.77 -30.70 -3.09
C LEU A 137 16.20 -30.63 -1.66
N ARG A 138 16.64 -31.54 -0.77
CA ARG A 138 16.22 -31.53 0.65
C ARG A 138 16.61 -30.24 1.35
N ASN A 139 17.85 -29.79 1.17
CA ASN A 139 18.33 -28.53 1.76
C ASN A 139 17.53 -27.32 1.23
N LEU A 140 17.31 -27.29 -0.08
CA LEU A 140 16.58 -26.20 -0.72
C LEU A 140 15.09 -26.19 -0.32
N GLN A 141 14.46 -27.35 -0.17
CA GLN A 141 13.09 -27.48 0.35
C GLN A 141 12.97 -26.99 1.80
N MET A 142 13.99 -27.23 2.63
CA MET A 142 14.02 -26.68 4.01
C MET A 142 14.07 -25.15 3.96
N THR A 143 14.97 -24.55 3.18
CA THR A 143 15.06 -23.10 3.02
C THR A 143 13.76 -22.51 2.46
N GLN A 144 13.15 -23.17 1.46
CA GLN A 144 11.86 -22.79 0.92
C GLN A 144 10.76 -22.76 1.98
N ALA A 145 10.71 -23.81 2.82
CA ALA A 145 9.71 -23.90 3.89
C ALA A 145 9.91 -22.80 4.95
N GLU A 146 11.15 -22.47 5.29
CA GLU A 146 11.48 -21.38 6.22
C GLU A 146 11.05 -20.03 5.65
N LEU A 147 11.43 -19.72 4.40
CA LEU A 147 11.05 -18.46 3.74
C LEU A 147 9.53 -18.34 3.59
N LYS A 148 8.86 -19.45 3.25
CA LYS A 148 7.40 -19.49 3.15
C LYS A 148 6.74 -19.22 4.50
N GLY A 149 7.22 -19.83 5.56
CA GLY A 149 6.72 -19.62 6.92
C GLY A 149 6.91 -18.19 7.40
N GLN A 150 8.07 -17.58 7.10
CA GLN A 150 8.33 -16.17 7.39
C GLN A 150 7.36 -15.27 6.63
N TRP A 151 7.21 -15.46 5.32
CA TRP A 151 6.30 -14.69 4.47
C TRP A 151 4.83 -14.80 4.92
N GLU A 152 4.35 -16.01 5.22
CA GLU A 152 2.99 -16.23 5.71
C GLU A 152 2.75 -15.54 7.06
N ASN A 153 3.73 -15.57 7.96
CA ASN A 153 3.66 -14.86 9.23
C ASN A 153 3.60 -13.34 9.03
N GLU A 154 4.50 -12.78 8.22
CA GLU A 154 4.51 -11.33 7.94
C GLU A 154 3.19 -10.88 7.29
N LYS A 155 2.72 -11.63 6.29
CA LYS A 155 1.43 -11.36 5.64
C LYS A 155 0.25 -11.47 6.61
N GLY A 156 0.30 -12.43 7.52
CA GLY A 156 -0.70 -12.59 8.59
C GLY A 156 -0.79 -11.35 9.48
N VAL A 157 0.34 -10.83 9.95
CA VAL A 157 0.37 -9.62 10.78
C VAL A 157 -0.09 -8.38 10.01
N ILE A 158 0.35 -8.22 8.74
CA ILE A 158 -0.12 -7.11 7.90
C ILE A 158 -1.65 -7.14 7.76
N ASN A 159 -2.23 -8.32 7.55
CA ASN A 159 -3.68 -8.47 7.45
C ASN A 159 -4.39 -8.10 8.75
N VAL A 160 -3.87 -8.55 9.92
CA VAL A 160 -4.42 -8.19 11.23
C VAL A 160 -4.39 -6.68 11.46
N VAL A 161 -3.25 -6.02 11.19
CA VAL A 161 -3.12 -4.55 11.30
C VAL A 161 -4.10 -3.85 10.36
N ARG A 162 -4.23 -4.34 9.13
CA ARG A 162 -5.19 -3.80 8.16
C ARG A 162 -6.63 -3.91 8.64
N ASP A 163 -7.03 -5.09 9.12
CA ASP A 163 -8.40 -5.34 9.55
C ASP A 163 -8.74 -4.50 10.77
N LEU A 164 -7.81 -4.35 11.74
CA LEU A 164 -7.96 -3.47 12.89
C LEU A 164 -8.11 -1.99 12.48
N LYS A 165 -7.34 -1.50 11.52
CA LYS A 165 -7.50 -0.13 10.97
C LYS A 165 -8.87 0.05 10.33
N GLY A 166 -9.34 -0.95 9.59
CA GLY A 166 -10.69 -0.95 9.01
C GLY A 166 -11.80 -0.90 10.08
N GLU A 167 -11.67 -1.68 11.17
CA GLU A 167 -12.61 -1.67 12.28
C GLU A 167 -12.60 -0.33 13.04
N ILE A 168 -11.44 0.29 13.23
CA ILE A 168 -11.32 1.61 13.85
C ILE A 168 -12.06 2.66 13.02
N GLU A 169 -11.85 2.66 11.70
CA GLU A 169 -12.52 3.61 10.80
C GLU A 169 -14.05 3.43 10.82
N GLN A 170 -14.52 2.19 10.73
CA GLN A 170 -15.95 1.89 10.85
C GLN A 170 -16.52 2.33 12.20
N THR A 171 -15.76 2.15 13.28
CA THR A 171 -16.17 2.57 14.62
C THR A 171 -16.25 4.10 14.71
N ARG A 172 -15.30 4.83 14.13
CA ARG A 172 -15.33 6.31 14.05
C ARG A 172 -16.56 6.81 13.29
N LEU A 173 -16.83 6.20 12.10
CA LEU A 173 -18.04 6.53 11.32
C LEU A 173 -19.34 6.23 12.11
N ALA A 174 -19.37 5.12 12.84
CA ALA A 174 -20.52 4.77 13.70
C ALA A 174 -20.71 5.76 14.85
N ILE A 175 -19.63 6.28 15.45
CA ILE A 175 -19.68 7.33 16.47
C ILE A 175 -20.28 8.61 15.89
N ASP A 176 -19.83 9.04 14.72
CA ASP A 176 -20.33 10.24 14.05
C ASP A 176 -21.81 10.11 13.71
N ASP A 177 -22.23 8.95 13.22
CA ASP A 177 -23.62 8.69 12.87
C ASP A 177 -24.53 8.61 14.11
N ALA A 178 -24.09 7.94 15.19
CA ALA A 178 -24.81 7.92 16.48
C ALA A 178 -24.95 9.35 17.06
N THR A 179 -23.88 10.15 16.95
CA THR A 179 -23.89 11.55 17.40
C THR A 179 -24.90 12.39 16.60
N ARG A 180 -24.95 12.22 15.28
CA ARG A 180 -25.92 12.93 14.40
C ARG A 180 -27.37 12.53 14.69
N ARG A 181 -27.61 11.27 15.06
CA ARG A 181 -28.94 10.77 15.44
C ARG A 181 -29.34 11.14 16.87
N GLY A 182 -28.42 11.72 17.66
CA GLY A 182 -28.65 12.09 19.05
C GLY A 182 -28.57 10.91 20.01
N ASP A 183 -28.10 9.74 19.59
CA ASP A 183 -27.87 8.57 20.43
C ASP A 183 -26.52 8.69 21.15
N LEU A 184 -26.54 9.53 22.21
CA LEU A 184 -25.32 9.83 22.97
C LEU A 184 -24.83 8.63 23.79
N GLN A 185 -25.71 7.68 24.13
CA GLN A 185 -25.33 6.48 24.86
C GLN A 185 -24.50 5.55 23.96
N ALA A 186 -24.99 5.22 22.77
CA ALA A 186 -24.27 4.42 21.81
C ALA A 186 -22.95 5.10 21.37
N ALA A 187 -22.96 6.42 21.12
CA ALA A 187 -21.75 7.17 20.78
C ALA A 187 -20.70 7.11 21.90
N SER A 188 -21.12 7.20 23.18
CA SER A 188 -20.20 7.11 24.33
C SER A 188 -19.62 5.71 24.50
N GLU A 189 -20.42 4.66 24.35
CA GLU A 189 -19.95 3.28 24.44
C GLU A 189 -18.89 2.97 23.35
N LEU A 190 -19.17 3.35 22.11
CA LEU A 190 -18.22 3.17 21.01
C LEU A 190 -16.93 3.97 21.21
N LYS A 191 -17.04 5.22 21.69
CA LYS A 191 -15.92 6.15 21.86
C LYS A 191 -15.02 5.79 23.04
N TYR A 192 -15.59 5.38 24.17
CA TYR A 192 -14.83 5.20 25.41
C TYR A 192 -14.55 3.73 25.77
N ALA A 193 -15.24 2.77 25.15
CA ALA A 193 -14.97 1.36 25.35
C ALA A 193 -14.36 0.71 24.11
N LYS A 194 -15.05 0.73 22.96
CA LYS A 194 -14.65 -0.03 21.78
C LYS A 194 -13.42 0.57 21.06
N LEU A 195 -13.43 1.88 20.84
CA LEU A 195 -12.34 2.54 20.09
C LEU A 195 -10.98 2.41 20.79
N PRO A 196 -10.83 2.67 22.11
CA PRO A 196 -9.55 2.50 22.80
C PRO A 196 -9.06 1.05 22.84
N GLU A 197 -9.96 0.08 22.89
CA GLU A 197 -9.60 -1.34 22.83
C GLU A 197 -9.02 -1.70 21.47
N LEU A 198 -9.63 -1.25 20.37
CA LEU A 198 -9.12 -1.48 19.02
C LEU A 198 -7.78 -0.77 18.81
N GLU A 199 -7.61 0.46 19.28
CA GLU A 199 -6.35 1.21 19.19
C GLU A 199 -5.24 0.53 20.00
N LYS A 200 -5.55 -0.03 21.18
CA LYS A 200 -4.59 -0.82 21.95
C LYS A 200 -4.16 -2.08 21.21
N ARG A 201 -5.10 -2.84 20.66
CA ARG A 201 -4.80 -4.04 19.86
C ARG A 201 -3.98 -3.73 18.62
N LEU A 202 -4.26 -2.60 17.96
CA LEU A 202 -3.47 -2.12 16.82
C LEU A 202 -2.03 -1.83 17.25
N HIS A 203 -1.84 -1.11 18.36
CA HIS A 203 -0.51 -0.80 18.89
C HIS A 203 0.29 -2.06 19.27
N GLU A 204 -0.35 -3.04 19.90
CA GLU A 204 0.26 -4.33 20.22
C GLU A 204 0.67 -5.09 18.96
N ALA A 205 -0.17 -5.10 17.92
CA ALA A 205 0.13 -5.75 16.64
C ALA A 205 1.27 -5.05 15.87
N GLU A 206 1.35 -3.72 15.92
CA GLU A 206 2.42 -2.94 15.27
C GLU A 206 3.77 -3.09 15.98
N ASN A 207 3.79 -3.20 17.32
CA ASN A 207 5.02 -3.31 18.10
C ASN A 207 5.57 -4.74 18.24
N GLY A 208 4.79 -5.75 17.92
CA GLY A 208 5.21 -7.17 17.99
C GLY A 208 6.24 -7.61 16.93
N GLN A 209 6.73 -6.69 16.08
CA GLN A 209 7.61 -7.02 14.95
C GLN A 209 9.05 -6.52 15.17
N GLU A 210 9.92 -7.36 15.75
CA GLU A 210 11.37 -7.11 15.86
C GLU A 210 12.24 -7.86 14.81
N ALA A 211 11.68 -8.68 13.92
CA ALA A 211 12.44 -9.48 12.96
C ALA A 211 12.71 -8.76 11.61
N PRO A 212 13.79 -9.11 10.89
CA PRO A 212 14.03 -8.60 9.53
C PRO A 212 12.86 -8.97 8.62
N ARG A 213 12.35 -7.99 7.88
CA ARG A 213 11.13 -8.10 7.07
C ARG A 213 11.45 -8.46 5.63
N LEU A 214 10.81 -9.49 5.10
CA LEU A 214 10.81 -9.84 3.67
C LEU A 214 9.94 -8.86 2.86
N LEU A 215 8.91 -8.29 3.48
CA LEU A 215 7.95 -7.41 2.82
C LEU A 215 8.15 -5.94 3.20
N LYS A 216 8.19 -5.08 2.19
CA LYS A 216 8.13 -3.62 2.37
C LYS A 216 6.70 -3.21 2.64
N GLN A 217 6.46 -2.45 3.72
CA GLN A 217 5.12 -2.02 4.13
C GLN A 217 4.94 -0.51 4.07
N GLU A 218 5.98 0.23 3.75
CA GLU A 218 6.01 1.68 3.87
C GLU A 218 6.45 2.33 2.56
N VAL A 219 5.73 3.35 2.14
CA VAL A 219 6.17 4.27 1.10
C VAL A 219 7.26 5.17 1.69
N ARG A 220 8.46 5.09 1.11
CA ARG A 220 9.64 5.91 1.45
C ARG A 220 10.03 6.78 0.25
N PRO A 221 10.83 7.82 0.47
CA PRO A 221 11.33 8.67 -0.61
C PRO A 221 12.08 7.89 -1.69
#